data_b0aff12658654d4bafb9641f77c599a1
#
_entry.id   b0aff12658654d4bafb9641f77c599a1
#
_cell.length_a   1.000
_cell.length_b   1.000
_cell.length_c   1.000
_cell.angle_alpha   90.00
_cell.angle_beta   90.00
_cell.angle_gamma   90.00
#
_symmetry.space_group_name_H-M   'P 1'
#
loop_
_entity.id
_entity.type
_entity.pdbx_description
1 polymer ?
#
loop_
_entity_poly.entity_id
_entity_poly.type
_entity_poly.pdbx_seq_one_letter_code
_entity_poly.pdbx_strand_id
1 'polypeptide(L)'
;FNLLGSGFIKVDYNIDSPGVEGIKYDMSPKITDFDNEGDWLSNILLPTHMGFSKGIWQKVDKIYAPIDWSMDFKSGFRYSAKTWYKKQPIGVHKGADIKVPWEISRMQHLPQMAVFSLMFPEKRDSVIKEFKNQVLDFCMTNPIRMGANWACTMDVGIRAANMLIAYDILKG
;
A
#
# COMPACT_ATOMS: atom_id res chain seq x y z
N PHE A 1 -9.04 -5.95 -2.01
CA PHE A 1 -9.74 -4.66 -2.17
C PHE A 1 -10.81 -4.75 -3.25
N ASN A 2 -11.91 -4.05 -3.07
CA ASN A 2 -12.93 -3.81 -4.11
C ASN A 2 -13.03 -2.30 -4.33
N LEU A 3 -12.27 -1.81 -5.28
CA LEU A 3 -12.10 -0.39 -5.54
C LEU A 3 -12.39 -0.07 -7.00
N LEU A 4 -13.04 1.08 -7.25
CA LEU A 4 -13.25 1.62 -8.58
C LEU A 4 -13.94 0.62 -9.55
N GLY A 5 -14.84 -0.23 -9.01
CA GLY A 5 -15.57 -1.23 -9.78
C GLY A 5 -14.76 -2.44 -10.24
N SER A 6 -13.60 -2.69 -9.62
CA SER A 6 -12.70 -3.80 -10.01
C SER A 6 -13.18 -5.19 -9.58
N GLY A 7 -14.21 -5.28 -8.71
CA GLY A 7 -14.43 -6.50 -7.94
C GLY A 7 -13.36 -6.68 -6.85
N PHE A 8 -13.35 -7.84 -6.19
CA PHE A 8 -12.33 -8.12 -5.16
C PHE A 8 -11.02 -8.53 -5.82
N ILE A 9 -9.98 -7.74 -5.59
CA ILE A 9 -8.63 -7.98 -6.08
C ILE A 9 -7.62 -7.98 -4.93
N LYS A 10 -6.55 -8.75 -5.08
CA LYS A 10 -5.37 -8.70 -4.24
C LYS A 10 -4.32 -7.83 -4.93
N VAL A 11 -3.95 -6.72 -4.33
CA VAL A 11 -2.91 -5.83 -4.87
C VAL A 11 -1.60 -6.17 -4.21
N ASP A 12 -0.83 -7.05 -4.84
CA ASP A 12 0.49 -7.47 -4.39
C ASP A 12 1.56 -7.17 -5.45
N TYR A 13 2.82 -7.44 -5.12
CA TYR A 13 3.96 -7.18 -5.99
C TYR A 13 4.07 -8.09 -7.22
N ASN A 14 3.13 -9.04 -7.37
CA ASN A 14 3.11 -9.97 -8.50
C ASN A 14 1.78 -9.95 -9.28
N ILE A 15 0.96 -8.92 -9.06
CA ILE A 15 -0.34 -8.80 -9.72
C ILE A 15 -0.21 -8.78 -11.24
N ASP A 16 -1.09 -9.52 -11.90
CA ASP A 16 -1.29 -9.44 -13.35
C ASP A 16 -2.50 -8.52 -13.65
N SER A 17 -2.20 -7.31 -14.11
CA SER A 17 -3.20 -6.29 -14.36
C SER A 17 -3.94 -6.52 -15.68
N PRO A 18 -5.24 -6.18 -15.77
CA PRO A 18 -6.02 -6.39 -17.01
C PRO A 18 -5.59 -5.47 -18.16
N GLY A 19 -5.02 -4.31 -17.84
CA GLY A 19 -4.75 -3.23 -18.80
C GLY A 19 -5.92 -2.25 -18.90
N VAL A 20 -5.65 -1.09 -19.51
CA VAL A 20 -6.61 -0.01 -19.75
C VAL A 20 -6.56 0.37 -21.22
N GLU A 21 -7.69 0.31 -21.93
CA GLU A 21 -7.80 0.66 -23.35
C GLU A 21 -6.74 -0.02 -24.24
N GLY A 22 -6.46 -1.31 -23.99
CA GLY A 22 -5.46 -2.09 -24.72
C GLY A 22 -4.01 -1.82 -24.31
N ILE A 23 -3.77 -0.96 -23.31
CA ILE A 23 -2.44 -0.66 -22.79
C ILE A 23 -2.26 -1.38 -21.48
N LYS A 24 -1.22 -2.19 -21.38
CA LYS A 24 -0.85 -2.93 -20.18
C LYS A 24 0.65 -2.75 -19.90
N TYR A 25 0.96 -2.44 -18.65
CA TYR A 25 2.32 -2.36 -18.17
C TYR A 25 2.66 -3.62 -17.40
N ASP A 26 3.87 -4.12 -17.58
CA ASP A 26 4.45 -5.20 -16.78
C ASP A 26 5.69 -4.66 -16.06
N MET A 27 5.44 -3.96 -14.96
CA MET A 27 6.48 -3.22 -14.24
C MET A 27 7.20 -4.11 -13.23
N SER A 28 8.54 -4.05 -13.30
CA SER A 28 9.40 -4.65 -12.27
C SER A 28 9.46 -3.77 -11.01
N PRO A 29 9.81 -4.31 -9.83
CA PRO A 29 10.06 -5.73 -9.59
C PRO A 29 8.78 -6.55 -9.44
N LYS A 30 8.83 -7.84 -9.81
CA LYS A 30 7.86 -8.86 -9.38
C LYS A 30 8.47 -9.54 -8.16
N ILE A 31 7.78 -9.47 -7.02
CA ILE A 31 8.29 -10.02 -5.76
C ILE A 31 7.28 -11.04 -5.24
N THR A 32 7.74 -12.27 -5.12
CA THR A 32 6.95 -13.42 -4.63
C THR A 32 7.48 -13.98 -3.33
N ASP A 33 8.73 -13.66 -3.00
CA ASP A 33 9.42 -14.07 -1.77
C ASP A 33 9.80 -12.83 -0.95
N PHE A 34 9.37 -12.83 0.30
CA PHE A 34 9.59 -11.76 1.26
C PHE A 34 10.46 -12.31 2.39
N ASP A 35 11.77 -12.28 2.19
CA ASP A 35 12.74 -12.76 3.17
C ASP A 35 12.57 -12.09 4.55
N ASN A 36 12.92 -12.83 5.60
CA ASN A 36 12.76 -12.33 6.98
C ASN A 36 13.66 -11.14 7.30
N GLU A 37 14.79 -10.99 6.63
CA GLU A 37 15.78 -9.93 6.80
C GLU A 37 15.34 -8.62 6.16
N GLY A 38 14.35 -8.67 5.25
CA GLY A 38 13.81 -7.52 4.52
C GLY A 38 14.73 -7.06 3.38
N ASP A 39 15.55 -7.94 2.83
CA ASP A 39 16.43 -7.63 1.69
C ASP A 39 15.63 -7.34 0.43
N TRP A 40 14.44 -7.94 0.29
CA TRP A 40 13.49 -7.67 -0.78
C TRP A 40 13.14 -6.18 -0.95
N LEU A 41 13.18 -5.39 0.14
CA LEU A 41 12.92 -3.94 0.13
C LEU A 41 13.92 -3.16 -0.75
N SER A 42 15.11 -3.68 -0.98
CA SER A 42 16.12 -3.06 -1.86
C SER A 42 15.64 -2.95 -3.32
N ASN A 43 14.72 -3.82 -3.72
CA ASN A 43 14.12 -3.75 -5.05
C ASN A 43 13.26 -2.49 -5.25
N ILE A 44 12.66 -1.97 -4.17
CA ILE A 44 11.68 -0.87 -4.23
C ILE A 44 12.14 0.41 -3.54
N LEU A 45 13.14 0.38 -2.68
CA LEU A 45 13.61 1.53 -1.90
C LEU A 45 15.03 1.95 -2.27
N LEU A 46 15.36 3.20 -1.96
CA LEU A 46 16.73 3.70 -1.98
C LEU A 46 17.53 3.15 -0.79
N PRO A 47 18.86 2.96 -0.92
CA PRO A 47 19.70 2.47 0.16
C PRO A 47 19.58 3.27 1.47
N THR A 48 19.35 4.59 1.37
CA THR A 48 19.20 5.50 2.51
C THR A 48 17.97 5.20 3.38
N HIS A 49 16.98 4.50 2.86
CA HIS A 49 15.75 4.15 3.59
C HIS A 49 15.76 2.73 4.15
N MET A 50 16.72 1.89 3.73
CA MET A 50 16.74 0.46 4.06
C MET A 50 16.79 0.18 5.57
N GLY A 51 17.64 0.90 6.31
CA GLY A 51 17.79 0.66 7.75
C GLY A 51 16.48 0.84 8.52
N PHE A 52 15.76 1.94 8.25
CA PHE A 52 14.46 2.22 8.85
C PHE A 52 13.41 1.19 8.45
N SER A 53 13.30 0.91 7.15
CA SER A 53 12.28 0.00 6.61
C SER A 53 12.47 -1.43 7.06
N LYS A 54 13.71 -1.94 7.12
CA LYS A 54 14.01 -3.25 7.70
C LYS A 54 13.66 -3.33 9.19
N GLY A 55 13.92 -2.26 9.95
CA GLY A 55 13.54 -2.19 11.36
C GLY A 55 12.03 -2.24 11.60
N ILE A 56 11.22 -1.74 10.64
CA ILE A 56 9.76 -1.90 10.66
C ILE A 56 9.37 -3.31 10.25
N TRP A 57 9.98 -3.87 9.19
CA TRP A 57 9.69 -5.22 8.71
C TRP A 57 9.80 -6.28 9.80
N GLN A 58 10.77 -6.16 10.70
CA GLN A 58 10.91 -7.06 11.85
C GLN A 58 9.72 -7.02 12.83
N LYS A 59 8.81 -6.03 12.72
CA LYS A 59 7.61 -5.89 13.55
C LYS A 59 6.33 -6.35 12.86
N VAL A 60 6.43 -6.66 11.58
CA VAL A 60 5.34 -7.22 10.76
C VAL A 60 5.28 -8.71 10.98
N ASP A 61 4.09 -9.29 10.91
CA ASP A 61 3.92 -10.74 11.06
C ASP A 61 4.56 -11.49 9.90
N LYS A 62 5.24 -12.59 10.20
CA LYS A 62 5.98 -13.38 9.22
C LYS A 62 5.13 -13.98 8.10
N ILE A 63 3.83 -14.16 8.34
CA ILE A 63 2.90 -14.69 7.33
C ILE A 63 2.18 -13.60 6.54
N TYR A 64 2.46 -12.32 6.85
CA TYR A 64 1.84 -11.21 6.16
C TYR A 64 2.42 -11.04 4.75
N ALA A 65 1.56 -10.88 3.78
CA ALA A 65 1.94 -10.57 2.40
C ALA A 65 1.83 -9.07 2.15
N PRO A 66 2.94 -8.37 1.86
CA PRO A 66 2.94 -6.93 1.62
C PRO A 66 2.03 -6.50 0.47
N ILE A 67 1.42 -5.33 0.64
CA ILE A 67 0.57 -4.68 -0.36
C ILE A 67 1.44 -3.78 -1.25
N ASP A 68 1.23 -3.83 -2.55
CA ASP A 68 1.86 -2.87 -3.47
C ASP A 68 1.07 -1.56 -3.50
N TRP A 69 1.36 -0.68 -2.56
CA TRP A 69 0.71 0.63 -2.40
C TRP A 69 0.96 1.61 -3.56
N SER A 70 1.89 1.30 -4.44
CA SER A 70 2.32 2.15 -5.56
C SER A 70 1.82 1.67 -6.91
N MET A 71 1.10 0.54 -6.94
CA MET A 71 0.60 -0.09 -8.16
C MET A 71 -0.73 0.51 -8.61
N ASP A 72 -0.78 0.99 -9.84
CA ASP A 72 -2.04 1.09 -10.57
C ASP A 72 -2.43 -0.32 -11.08
N PHE A 73 -3.21 -1.01 -10.28
CA PHE A 73 -3.61 -2.40 -10.54
C PHE A 73 -4.48 -2.57 -11.81
N LYS A 74 -5.01 -1.48 -12.36
CA LYS A 74 -5.77 -1.52 -13.62
C LYS A 74 -4.84 -1.58 -14.82
N SER A 75 -3.90 -0.64 -14.91
CA SER A 75 -2.96 -0.57 -16.03
C SER A 75 -1.71 -1.43 -15.87
N GLY A 76 -1.33 -1.79 -14.64
CA GLY A 76 -0.08 -2.46 -14.29
C GLY A 76 1.11 -1.50 -14.13
N PHE A 77 0.88 -0.19 -14.17
CA PHE A 77 1.95 0.79 -13.97
C PHE A 77 2.23 0.97 -12.48
N ARG A 78 3.52 0.86 -12.09
CA ARG A 78 3.97 1.10 -10.72
C ARG A 78 4.70 2.42 -10.61
N TYR A 79 4.22 3.30 -9.73
CA TYR A 79 4.89 4.56 -9.40
C TYR A 79 6.05 4.29 -8.44
N SER A 80 7.24 4.75 -8.80
CA SER A 80 8.46 4.40 -8.06
C SER A 80 8.53 5.07 -6.69
N ALA A 81 8.68 4.28 -5.62
CA ALA A 81 8.99 4.78 -4.28
C ALA A 81 10.45 5.32 -4.14
N LYS A 82 11.30 5.15 -5.17
CA LYS A 82 12.64 5.74 -5.24
C LYS A 82 12.63 7.18 -5.80
N THR A 83 11.48 7.65 -6.29
CA THR A 83 11.33 8.98 -6.90
C THR A 83 10.71 9.95 -5.90
N TRP A 84 11.29 11.15 -5.79
CA TRP A 84 10.73 12.22 -4.95
C TRP A 84 9.30 12.58 -5.40
N TYR A 85 8.39 12.78 -4.46
CA TYR A 85 6.96 12.92 -4.70
C TYR A 85 6.60 14.01 -5.74
N LYS A 86 7.36 15.13 -5.79
CA LYS A 86 7.15 16.21 -6.78
C LYS A 86 7.63 15.87 -8.19
N LYS A 87 8.36 14.77 -8.37
CA LYS A 87 8.88 14.30 -9.65
C LYS A 87 8.18 13.04 -10.17
N GLN A 88 7.05 12.68 -9.55
CA GLN A 88 6.27 11.54 -10.03
C GLN A 88 5.70 11.83 -11.43
N PRO A 89 5.70 10.85 -12.35
CA PRO A 89 5.24 11.02 -13.73
C PRO A 89 3.71 11.01 -13.82
N ILE A 90 3.06 12.02 -13.21
CA ILE A 90 1.59 12.12 -13.17
C ILE A 90 1.07 12.55 -14.55
N GLY A 91 0.14 11.77 -15.12
CA GLY A 91 -0.46 12.06 -16.42
C GLY A 91 0.48 11.86 -17.62
N VAL A 92 1.66 11.29 -17.43
CA VAL A 92 2.65 11.08 -18.48
C VAL A 92 2.44 9.77 -19.24
N HIS A 93 2.02 8.72 -18.54
CA HIS A 93 1.88 7.37 -19.09
C HIS A 93 0.43 7.09 -19.49
N LYS A 94 0.19 6.86 -20.79
CA LYS A 94 -1.15 6.60 -21.30
C LYS A 94 -1.77 5.37 -20.62
N GLY A 95 -3.02 5.48 -20.17
CA GLY A 95 -3.74 4.41 -19.47
C GLY A 95 -3.36 4.25 -17.98
N ALA A 96 -2.28 4.86 -17.51
CA ALA A 96 -1.92 4.85 -16.09
C ALA A 96 -2.58 6.02 -15.35
N ASP A 97 -3.23 5.71 -14.22
CA ASP A 97 -3.88 6.71 -13.37
C ASP A 97 -3.35 6.63 -11.93
N ILE A 98 -2.68 7.68 -11.49
CA ILE A 98 -2.13 7.79 -10.12
C ILE A 98 -3.23 7.76 -9.04
N LYS A 99 -4.48 8.06 -9.38
CA LYS A 99 -5.60 7.99 -8.45
C LYS A 99 -5.87 6.55 -7.99
N VAL A 100 -5.53 5.56 -8.81
CA VAL A 100 -5.71 4.14 -8.44
C VAL A 100 -4.89 3.76 -7.20
N PRO A 101 -3.56 3.94 -7.13
CA PRO A 101 -2.81 3.73 -5.89
C PRO A 101 -3.21 4.69 -4.77
N TRP A 102 -3.65 5.91 -5.06
CA TRP A 102 -4.16 6.82 -4.03
C TRP A 102 -5.40 6.27 -3.34
N GLU A 103 -6.37 5.70 -4.09
CA GLU A 103 -7.57 5.10 -3.49
C GLU A 103 -7.23 3.99 -2.49
N ILE A 104 -6.25 3.13 -2.79
CA ILE A 104 -5.79 2.11 -1.85
C ILE A 104 -5.14 2.78 -0.64
N SER A 105 -4.22 3.72 -0.88
CA SER A 105 -3.41 4.36 0.15
C SER A 105 -4.15 5.38 1.03
N ARG A 106 -5.39 5.74 0.69
CA ARG A 106 -6.32 6.46 1.59
C ARG A 106 -6.71 5.64 2.81
N MET A 107 -6.60 4.31 2.73
CA MET A 107 -6.88 3.38 3.82
C MET A 107 -8.31 3.48 4.39
N GLN A 108 -9.29 3.77 3.54
CA GLN A 108 -10.71 3.87 3.93
C GLN A 108 -11.28 2.55 4.47
N HIS A 109 -10.67 1.44 4.12
CA HIS A 109 -11.03 0.11 4.62
C HIS A 109 -10.64 -0.10 6.09
N LEU A 110 -9.67 0.62 6.65
CA LEU A 110 -9.24 0.44 8.05
C LEU A 110 -10.34 0.79 9.06
N PRO A 111 -11.05 1.94 8.97
CA PRO A 111 -12.21 2.21 9.83
C PRO A 111 -13.32 1.16 9.65
N GLN A 112 -13.55 0.67 8.43
CA GLN A 112 -14.55 -0.37 8.16
C GLN A 112 -14.18 -1.68 8.86
N MET A 113 -12.92 -2.09 8.81
CA MET A 113 -12.40 -3.25 9.53
C MET A 113 -12.54 -3.08 11.04
N ALA A 114 -12.25 -1.88 11.56
CA ALA A 114 -12.38 -1.57 12.97
C ALA A 114 -13.85 -1.68 13.43
N VAL A 115 -14.80 -1.12 12.69
CA VAL A 115 -16.24 -1.27 12.97
C VAL A 115 -16.68 -2.73 12.86
N PHE A 116 -16.19 -3.47 11.85
CA PHE A 116 -16.47 -4.90 11.73
C PHE A 116 -16.07 -5.67 13.00
N SER A 117 -14.94 -5.34 13.63
CA SER A 117 -14.49 -5.99 14.86
C SER A 117 -15.38 -5.71 16.09
N LEU A 118 -16.17 -4.62 16.07
CA LEU A 118 -17.17 -4.36 17.10
C LEU A 118 -18.41 -5.24 16.91
N MET A 119 -18.78 -5.53 15.67
CA MET A 119 -19.90 -6.38 15.32
C MET A 119 -19.59 -7.87 15.50
N PHE A 120 -18.31 -8.26 15.36
CA PHE A 120 -17.81 -9.62 15.46
C PHE A 120 -16.62 -9.68 16.41
N PRO A 121 -16.86 -9.67 17.75
CA PRO A 121 -15.79 -9.58 18.75
C PRO A 121 -14.76 -10.73 18.66
N GLU A 122 -15.19 -11.90 18.19
CA GLU A 122 -14.32 -13.06 17.99
C GLU A 122 -13.28 -12.85 16.87
N LYS A 123 -13.46 -11.84 16.03
CA LYS A 123 -12.51 -11.44 14.97
C LYS A 123 -11.59 -10.29 15.37
N ARG A 124 -11.80 -9.69 16.56
CA ARG A 124 -11.11 -8.47 16.97
C ARG A 124 -9.58 -8.60 16.91
N ASP A 125 -9.02 -9.66 17.47
CA ASP A 125 -7.57 -9.86 17.50
C ASP A 125 -6.99 -9.98 16.09
N SER A 126 -7.67 -10.66 15.18
CA SER A 126 -7.24 -10.77 13.79
C SER A 126 -7.32 -9.43 13.06
N VAL A 127 -8.32 -8.61 13.35
CA VAL A 127 -8.45 -7.25 12.78
C VAL A 127 -7.36 -6.32 13.32
N ILE A 128 -7.06 -6.35 14.62
CA ILE A 128 -5.98 -5.56 15.23
C ILE A 128 -4.63 -5.93 14.58
N LYS A 129 -4.40 -7.23 14.42
CA LYS A 129 -3.19 -7.76 13.78
C LYS A 129 -3.05 -7.26 12.33
N GLU A 130 -4.11 -7.35 11.56
CA GLU A 130 -4.13 -6.90 10.16
C GLU A 130 -3.97 -5.38 10.06
N PHE A 131 -4.67 -4.60 10.89
CA PHE A 131 -4.49 -3.15 10.99
C PHE A 131 -3.04 -2.77 11.25
N LYS A 132 -2.40 -3.39 12.25
CA LYS A 132 -1.00 -3.18 12.58
C LYS A 132 -0.10 -3.47 11.37
N ASN A 133 -0.29 -4.62 10.73
CA ASN A 133 0.53 -5.05 9.61
C ASN A 133 0.42 -4.08 8.43
N GLN A 134 -0.78 -3.65 8.06
CA GLN A 134 -0.98 -2.74 6.94
C GLN A 134 -0.40 -1.35 7.21
N VAL A 135 -0.54 -0.82 8.42
CA VAL A 135 0.07 0.47 8.78
C VAL A 135 1.60 0.39 8.74
N LEU A 136 2.17 -0.67 9.29
CA LEU A 136 3.63 -0.89 9.25
C LEU A 136 4.13 -1.11 7.83
N ASP A 137 3.42 -1.89 7.02
CA ASP A 137 3.71 -2.12 5.60
C ASP A 137 3.74 -0.80 4.83
N PHE A 138 2.71 0.02 4.98
CA PHE A 138 2.70 1.34 4.34
C PHE A 138 3.91 2.18 4.77
N CYS A 139 4.19 2.25 6.06
CA CYS A 139 5.30 3.06 6.59
C CYS A 139 6.67 2.59 6.07
N MET A 140 6.89 1.28 5.94
CA MET A 140 8.18 0.75 5.48
C MET A 140 8.38 0.87 3.97
N THR A 141 7.29 0.77 3.17
CA THR A 141 7.37 0.77 1.70
C THR A 141 7.15 2.14 1.08
N ASN A 142 6.70 3.13 1.87
CA ASN A 142 6.44 4.50 1.43
C ASN A 142 7.21 5.54 2.29
N PRO A 143 8.53 5.64 2.14
CA PRO A 143 9.32 6.63 2.89
C PRO A 143 8.79 8.04 2.70
N ILE A 144 8.85 8.85 3.75
CA ILE A 144 8.29 10.21 3.74
C ILE A 144 8.83 11.02 2.56
N ARG A 145 7.92 11.64 1.81
CA ARG A 145 8.18 12.43 0.59
C ARG A 145 8.73 11.63 -0.59
N MET A 146 8.72 10.31 -0.54
CA MET A 146 9.10 9.46 -1.66
C MET A 146 7.86 8.72 -2.20
N GLY A 147 7.80 8.55 -3.51
CA GLY A 147 6.68 7.85 -4.15
C GLY A 147 5.42 8.68 -4.39
N ALA A 148 4.46 8.07 -5.05
CA ALA A 148 3.20 8.69 -5.45
C ALA A 148 2.30 9.06 -4.27
N ASN A 149 2.35 8.29 -3.19
CA ASN A 149 1.44 8.41 -2.05
C ASN A 149 1.67 9.65 -1.17
N TRP A 150 2.68 10.46 -1.51
CA TRP A 150 2.96 11.75 -0.90
C TRP A 150 2.69 12.94 -1.83
N ALA A 151 2.28 12.68 -3.08
CA ALA A 151 2.13 13.73 -4.09
C ALA A 151 0.89 14.61 -3.89
N CYS A 152 -0.17 14.08 -3.27
CA CYS A 152 -1.41 14.80 -3.00
C CYS A 152 -1.62 14.97 -1.49
N THR A 153 -1.67 16.23 -1.03
CA THR A 153 -1.85 16.56 0.40
C THR A 153 -3.20 16.08 0.95
N MET A 154 -4.25 16.13 0.12
CA MET A 154 -5.58 15.65 0.49
C MET A 154 -5.54 14.15 0.83
N ASP A 155 -4.88 13.34 0.00
CA ASP A 155 -4.79 11.89 0.23
C ASP A 155 -3.98 11.55 1.49
N VAL A 156 -2.93 12.33 1.78
CA VAL A 156 -2.17 12.23 3.03
C VAL A 156 -3.08 12.52 4.24
N GLY A 157 -3.90 13.58 4.16
CA GLY A 157 -4.84 13.95 5.22
C GLY A 157 -5.93 12.88 5.44
N ILE A 158 -6.53 12.36 4.37
CA ILE A 158 -7.54 11.29 4.42
C ILE A 158 -6.95 10.03 5.06
N ARG A 159 -5.76 9.60 4.65
CA ARG A 159 -5.07 8.44 5.23
C ARG A 159 -4.82 8.60 6.71
N ALA A 160 -4.29 9.76 7.12
CA ALA A 160 -4.04 10.04 8.53
C ALA A 160 -5.33 9.97 9.36
N ALA A 161 -6.42 10.57 8.89
CA ALA A 161 -7.72 10.50 9.55
C ALA A 161 -8.23 9.06 9.66
N ASN A 162 -8.16 8.27 8.58
CA ASN A 162 -8.61 6.88 8.58
C ASN A 162 -7.79 5.99 9.54
N MET A 163 -6.47 6.17 9.58
CA MET A 163 -5.61 5.47 10.54
C MET A 163 -5.98 5.81 11.99
N LEU A 164 -6.18 7.11 12.30
CA LEU A 164 -6.52 7.57 13.64
C LEU A 164 -7.90 7.08 14.08
N ILE A 165 -8.92 7.16 13.22
CA ILE A 165 -10.27 6.66 13.50
C ILE A 165 -10.24 5.15 13.76
N ALA A 166 -9.57 4.39 12.90
CA ALA A 166 -9.46 2.95 13.09
C ALA A 166 -8.73 2.60 14.40
N TYR A 167 -7.62 3.29 14.68
CA TYR A 167 -6.89 3.11 15.94
C TYR A 167 -7.74 3.42 17.16
N ASP A 168 -8.51 4.52 17.13
CA ASP A 168 -9.36 4.93 18.26
C ASP A 168 -10.44 3.88 18.57
N ILE A 169 -11.03 3.27 17.55
CA ILE A 169 -11.99 2.17 17.69
C ILE A 169 -11.31 0.89 18.22
N LEU A 170 -10.10 0.60 17.75
CA LEU A 170 -9.41 -0.65 18.07
C LEU A 170 -8.69 -0.64 19.43
N LYS A 171 -8.33 0.53 19.97
CA LYS A 171 -7.63 0.63 21.27
C LYS A 171 -8.53 0.36 22.47
N GLY A 172 -9.85 0.60 22.36
CA GLY A 172 -10.88 0.35 23.40
C GLY A 172 -11.34 -1.07 23.36
#